data_6dd9c7e8f6ba2e661088a08e12739dae
#
_entry.id   6dd9c7e8f6ba2e661088a08e12739dae
#
_cell.length_a   1.000
_cell.length_b   1.000
_cell.length_c   1.000
_cell.angle_alpha   90.00
_cell.angle_beta   90.00
_cell.angle_gamma   90.00
#
_symmetry.space_group_name_H-M   'P 1'
#
loop_
_entity.id
_entity.type
_entity.pdbx_description
1 polymer ?
#
loop_
_entity_poly.entity_id
_entity_poly.type
_entity_poly.pdbx_seq_one_letter_code
_entity_poly.pdbx_strand_id
1 'polypeptide(L)'
;FTVQIDQVAVKAVMFNRAFAKKHLKKGTTVTLTGKWNAHRLQITVNNYQLGKPNTDVNIQAIYSVKGNVTSGRISSLMKQCIKEYADQIEELLPPAYLKEYKIPTRSNAIKQIHRPENQLQLKHARRRFVYEELLLFQLKMALLKQNNQSINQGFKQDFQQEKVNQFIEKLPFTLTNAQEKALQEILKDMKSSIQMNRLLQGDVGS
;
A
#
# COMPACT_ATOMS: atom_id res chain seq x y z
N PHE A 1 -13.53 12.64 32.39
CA PHE A 1 -12.53 12.64 33.47
C PHE A 1 -11.27 13.37 33.00
N THR A 2 -10.46 13.78 33.95
CA THR A 2 -9.21 14.49 33.69
C THR A 2 -8.03 13.58 33.98
N VAL A 3 -7.04 13.59 33.11
CA VAL A 3 -5.78 12.85 33.26
C VAL A 3 -4.65 13.86 33.36
N GLN A 4 -3.72 13.62 34.24
CA GLN A 4 -2.51 14.42 34.34
C GLN A 4 -1.41 13.74 33.52
N ILE A 5 -0.84 14.48 32.58
CA ILE A 5 0.30 14.06 31.79
C ILE A 5 1.41 15.04 32.12
N ASP A 6 2.44 14.56 32.81
CA ASP A 6 3.46 15.42 33.44
C ASP A 6 2.81 16.49 34.32
N GLN A 7 2.88 17.76 33.92
CA GLN A 7 2.29 18.89 34.66
C GLN A 7 1.01 19.45 33.98
N VAL A 8 0.55 18.82 32.88
CA VAL A 8 -0.60 19.31 32.08
C VAL A 8 -1.83 18.46 32.36
N ALA A 9 -2.95 19.13 32.67
CA ALA A 9 -4.26 18.51 32.81
C ALA A 9 -4.95 18.35 31.45
N VAL A 10 -5.21 17.12 31.06
CA VAL A 10 -5.84 16.77 29.78
C VAL A 10 -7.22 16.21 30.03
N LYS A 11 -8.23 16.72 29.32
CA LYS A 11 -9.60 16.21 29.37
C LYS A 11 -9.73 14.94 28.53
N ALA A 12 -10.11 13.80 29.15
CA ALA A 12 -10.38 12.55 28.48
C ALA A 12 -11.91 12.31 28.41
N VAL A 13 -12.42 12.13 27.19
CA VAL A 13 -13.84 11.89 26.92
C VAL A 13 -14.03 10.50 26.36
N MET A 14 -14.90 9.71 26.97
CA MET A 14 -15.30 8.39 26.51
C MET A 14 -16.80 8.35 26.28
N PHE A 15 -17.22 7.81 25.18
CA PHE A 15 -18.63 7.59 24.86
C PHE A 15 -19.04 6.13 25.10
N ASN A 16 -20.22 5.90 25.66
CA ASN A 16 -20.85 4.59 25.85
C ASN A 16 -20.00 3.56 26.65
N ARG A 17 -19.15 4.00 27.60
CA ARG A 17 -18.30 3.13 28.42
C ARG A 17 -18.47 3.40 29.92
N ALA A 18 -19.69 3.30 30.41
CA ALA A 18 -20.02 3.51 31.85
C ALA A 18 -19.20 2.59 32.79
N PHE A 19 -18.87 1.38 32.34
CA PHE A 19 -18.05 0.44 33.10
C PHE A 19 -16.60 0.91 33.35
N ALA A 20 -16.09 1.84 32.54
CA ALA A 20 -14.74 2.38 32.72
C ALA A 20 -14.60 3.12 34.06
N LYS A 21 -15.68 3.69 34.60
CA LYS A 21 -15.69 4.34 35.93
C LYS A 21 -15.26 3.39 37.06
N LYS A 22 -15.54 2.09 36.94
CA LYS A 22 -15.17 1.10 37.94
C LYS A 22 -13.66 0.84 38.00
N HIS A 23 -12.97 1.02 36.88
CA HIS A 23 -11.55 0.72 36.71
C HIS A 23 -10.67 1.96 36.82
N LEU A 24 -11.17 3.12 36.40
CA LEU A 24 -10.45 4.38 36.42
C LEU A 24 -10.66 5.14 37.72
N LYS A 25 -9.89 4.75 38.74
CA LYS A 25 -9.91 5.43 40.04
C LYS A 25 -8.85 6.56 40.08
N LYS A 26 -9.03 7.54 40.95
CA LYS A 26 -8.03 8.60 41.19
C LYS A 26 -6.69 7.98 41.57
N GLY A 27 -5.60 8.41 40.96
CA GLY A 27 -4.26 7.88 41.17
C GLY A 27 -3.90 6.65 40.34
N THR A 28 -4.82 6.12 39.51
CA THR A 28 -4.51 5.01 38.65
C THR A 28 -3.76 5.50 37.37
N THR A 29 -2.60 4.93 37.10
CA THR A 29 -1.89 5.13 35.85
C THR A 29 -2.66 4.44 34.73
N VAL A 30 -2.88 5.17 33.60
CA VAL A 30 -3.66 4.67 32.49
C VAL A 30 -3.03 5.10 31.18
N THR A 31 -3.00 4.20 30.23
CA THR A 31 -2.66 4.49 28.84
C THR A 31 -3.95 4.70 28.04
N LEU A 32 -4.07 5.85 27.41
CA LEU A 32 -5.23 6.22 26.60
C LEU A 32 -4.85 6.25 25.11
N THR A 33 -5.66 5.63 24.29
CA THR A 33 -5.55 5.69 22.82
C THR A 33 -6.80 6.34 22.27
N GLY A 34 -6.63 7.38 21.43
CA GLY A 34 -7.76 8.11 20.91
C GLY A 34 -7.40 9.26 20.00
N LYS A 35 -8.39 10.05 19.61
CA LYS A 35 -8.23 11.24 18.77
C LYS A 35 -7.89 12.45 19.62
N TRP A 36 -6.74 13.06 19.39
CA TRP A 36 -6.26 14.24 20.08
C TRP A 36 -6.82 15.53 19.45
N ASN A 37 -7.23 16.46 20.31
CA ASN A 37 -7.60 17.81 19.94
C ASN A 37 -6.73 18.79 20.74
N ALA A 38 -5.75 19.39 20.08
CA ALA A 38 -4.78 20.29 20.71
C ALA A 38 -5.41 21.59 21.22
N HIS A 39 -6.39 22.17 20.51
CA HIS A 39 -7.04 23.44 20.91
C HIS A 39 -7.84 23.32 22.23
N ARG A 40 -8.38 22.13 22.50
CA ARG A 40 -9.20 21.89 23.70
C ARG A 40 -8.45 21.12 24.78
N LEU A 41 -7.17 20.79 24.56
CA LEU A 41 -6.40 19.87 25.41
C LEU A 41 -7.24 18.63 25.78
N GLN A 42 -7.84 18.01 24.76
CA GLN A 42 -8.79 16.94 24.96
C GLN A 42 -8.45 15.72 24.10
N ILE A 43 -8.55 14.54 24.68
CA ILE A 43 -8.49 13.27 23.97
C ILE A 43 -9.87 12.61 23.96
N THR A 44 -10.39 12.29 22.76
CA THR A 44 -11.55 11.41 22.60
C THR A 44 -11.04 9.97 22.61
N VAL A 45 -11.29 9.27 23.70
CA VAL A 45 -10.67 7.96 23.96
C VAL A 45 -11.39 6.84 23.22
N ASN A 46 -10.68 6.14 22.37
CA ASN A 46 -11.15 4.96 21.68
C ASN A 46 -10.85 3.68 22.47
N ASN A 47 -9.71 3.63 23.14
CA ASN A 47 -9.31 2.50 23.99
C ASN A 47 -8.53 2.98 25.21
N TYR A 48 -8.53 2.19 26.29
CA TYR A 48 -7.72 2.44 27.47
C TYR A 48 -7.16 1.12 28.03
N GLN A 49 -5.99 1.22 28.66
CA GLN A 49 -5.33 0.13 29.39
C GLN A 49 -4.87 0.66 30.73
N LEU A 50 -4.98 -0.16 31.78
CA LEU A 50 -4.43 0.15 33.09
C LEU A 50 -2.91 -0.07 33.05
N GLY A 51 -2.15 0.85 33.64
CA GLY A 51 -0.69 0.81 33.68
C GLY A 51 -0.02 1.64 32.60
N LYS A 52 1.31 1.61 32.61
CA LYS A 52 2.14 2.23 31.58
C LYS A 52 2.05 1.44 30.26
N PRO A 53 2.17 2.08 29.11
CA PRO A 53 2.26 1.36 27.86
C PRO A 53 3.47 0.42 27.92
N ASN A 54 3.32 -0.75 27.33
CA ASN A 54 4.47 -1.64 27.12
C ASN A 54 5.37 -0.90 26.12
N THR A 55 6.46 -0.30 26.60
CA THR A 55 7.27 0.69 25.88
C THR A 55 7.98 0.13 24.65
N ASP A 56 8.02 -1.20 24.52
CA ASP A 56 8.77 -1.85 23.44
C ASP A 56 8.02 -1.95 22.11
N VAL A 57 6.69 -1.73 22.08
CA VAL A 57 5.91 -1.83 20.83
C VAL A 57 4.93 -0.66 20.70
N ASN A 58 5.39 0.42 20.09
CA ASN A 58 4.56 1.60 19.79
C ASN A 58 3.60 1.40 18.61
N ILE A 59 3.58 0.22 17.99
CA ILE A 59 2.82 -0.04 16.76
C ILE A 59 1.79 -1.11 17.03
N GLN A 60 0.51 -0.78 16.82
CA GLN A 60 -0.60 -1.72 16.92
C GLN A 60 -1.42 -1.73 15.65
N ALA A 61 -1.81 -2.93 15.20
CA ALA A 61 -2.74 -3.08 14.10
C ALA A 61 -4.14 -2.60 14.53
N ILE A 62 -4.74 -1.73 13.73
CA ILE A 62 -6.11 -1.24 13.91
C ILE A 62 -7.00 -1.93 12.90
N TYR A 63 -7.98 -2.68 13.39
CA TYR A 63 -8.93 -3.38 12.53
C TYR A 63 -10.23 -2.58 12.42
N SER A 64 -10.64 -2.32 11.17
CA SER A 64 -11.96 -1.76 10.88
C SER A 64 -13.03 -2.79 11.22
N VAL A 65 -14.05 -2.38 11.94
CA VAL A 65 -15.14 -3.26 12.37
C VAL A 65 -16.49 -2.64 12.00
N LYS A 66 -17.47 -3.51 11.72
CA LYS A 66 -18.86 -3.12 11.46
C LYS A 66 -19.79 -3.95 12.35
N GLY A 67 -20.95 -3.39 12.67
CA GLY A 67 -21.96 -4.04 13.49
C GLY A 67 -21.52 -4.26 14.93
N ASN A 68 -21.85 -5.40 15.50
CA ASN A 68 -21.61 -5.73 16.92
C ASN A 68 -20.23 -6.32 17.21
N VAL A 69 -19.34 -6.37 16.22
CA VAL A 69 -17.97 -6.89 16.40
C VAL A 69 -17.08 -5.79 16.93
N THR A 70 -16.28 -6.09 17.94
CA THR A 70 -15.30 -5.14 18.50
C THR A 70 -13.92 -5.36 17.89
N SER A 71 -13.13 -4.27 17.74
CA SER A 71 -11.74 -4.35 17.27
C SER A 71 -10.89 -5.29 18.12
N GLY A 72 -11.16 -5.36 19.45
CA GLY A 72 -10.46 -6.29 20.34
C GLY A 72 -10.71 -7.77 20.02
N ARG A 73 -11.96 -8.12 19.63
CA ARG A 73 -12.27 -9.49 19.20
C ARG A 73 -11.54 -9.86 17.91
N ILE A 74 -11.54 -8.96 16.91
CA ILE A 74 -10.79 -9.19 15.68
C ILE A 74 -9.30 -9.32 15.96
N SER A 75 -8.71 -8.45 16.81
CA SER A 75 -7.31 -8.54 17.19
C SER A 75 -6.98 -9.88 17.87
N SER A 76 -7.87 -10.37 18.74
CA SER A 76 -7.67 -11.67 19.42
C SER A 76 -7.73 -12.84 18.42
N LEU A 77 -8.71 -12.84 17.51
CA LEU A 77 -8.82 -13.84 16.45
C LEU A 77 -7.60 -13.82 15.53
N MET A 78 -7.17 -12.64 15.08
CA MET A 78 -5.98 -12.50 14.23
C MET A 78 -4.71 -13.01 14.92
N LYS A 79 -4.57 -12.76 16.22
CA LYS A 79 -3.47 -13.31 17.00
C LYS A 79 -3.46 -14.84 16.99
N GLN A 80 -4.63 -15.45 17.16
CA GLN A 80 -4.76 -16.90 17.14
C GLN A 80 -4.50 -17.47 15.74
N CYS A 81 -5.14 -16.91 14.71
CA CYS A 81 -4.93 -17.33 13.33
C CYS A 81 -3.45 -17.25 12.91
N ILE A 82 -2.77 -16.16 13.24
CA ILE A 82 -1.35 -16.00 12.90
C ILE A 82 -0.49 -17.05 13.62
N LYS A 83 -0.80 -17.32 14.88
CA LYS A 83 -0.07 -18.34 15.66
C LYS A 83 -0.23 -19.75 15.07
N GLU A 84 -1.43 -20.10 14.61
CA GLU A 84 -1.77 -21.44 14.17
C GLU A 84 -1.47 -21.67 12.69
N TYR A 85 -1.65 -20.65 11.83
CA TYR A 85 -1.66 -20.84 10.38
C TYR A 85 -0.57 -20.09 9.63
N ALA A 86 0.12 -19.13 10.24
CA ALA A 86 1.08 -18.31 9.48
C ALA A 86 2.22 -19.13 8.87
N ASP A 87 2.66 -20.22 9.53
CA ASP A 87 3.74 -21.07 9.04
C ASP A 87 3.29 -22.08 7.98
N GLN A 88 1.97 -22.22 7.79
CA GLN A 88 1.39 -23.06 6.73
C GLN A 88 1.18 -22.28 5.41
N ILE A 89 1.44 -20.97 5.42
CA ILE A 89 1.24 -20.12 4.25
C ILE A 89 2.36 -20.36 3.25
N GLU A 90 1.97 -20.76 2.04
CA GLU A 90 2.89 -21.04 0.96
C GLU A 90 3.65 -19.78 0.50
N GLU A 91 4.94 -19.93 0.24
CA GLU A 91 5.78 -18.89 -0.33
C GLU A 91 5.65 -18.92 -1.87
N LEU A 92 5.21 -17.79 -2.43
CA LEU A 92 4.97 -17.66 -3.88
C LEU A 92 6.20 -17.19 -4.64
N LEU A 93 7.15 -16.52 -3.96
CA LEU A 93 8.34 -15.99 -4.60
C LEU A 93 9.52 -16.95 -4.48
N PRO A 94 10.30 -17.13 -5.56
CA PRO A 94 11.50 -17.96 -5.50
C PRO A 94 12.49 -17.47 -4.42
N PRO A 95 13.17 -18.37 -3.70
CA PRO A 95 14.11 -18.00 -2.64
C PRO A 95 15.23 -17.06 -3.10
N ALA A 96 15.67 -17.17 -4.36
CA ALA A 96 16.65 -16.28 -4.96
C ALA A 96 16.18 -14.82 -4.96
N TYR A 97 14.91 -14.58 -5.30
CA TYR A 97 14.30 -13.23 -5.28
C TYR A 97 14.22 -12.65 -3.86
N LEU A 98 13.82 -13.49 -2.89
CA LEU A 98 13.76 -13.03 -1.50
C LEU A 98 15.12 -12.54 -1.00
N LYS A 99 16.18 -13.25 -1.36
CA LYS A 99 17.55 -12.91 -0.99
C LYS A 99 18.04 -11.67 -1.73
N GLU A 100 17.88 -11.62 -3.05
CA GLU A 100 18.33 -10.52 -3.91
C GLU A 100 17.69 -9.19 -3.50
N TYR A 101 16.38 -9.18 -3.36
CA TYR A 101 15.62 -7.96 -3.02
C TYR A 101 15.47 -7.72 -1.51
N LYS A 102 16.08 -8.55 -0.67
CA LYS A 102 16.00 -8.47 0.80
C LYS A 102 14.55 -8.36 1.29
N ILE A 103 13.70 -9.24 0.80
CA ILE A 103 12.27 -9.28 1.10
C ILE A 103 12.01 -10.42 2.09
N PRO A 104 11.26 -10.22 3.18
CA PRO A 104 10.91 -11.30 4.10
C PRO A 104 10.01 -12.34 3.43
N THR A 105 10.01 -13.56 3.95
CA THR A 105 9.06 -14.59 3.53
C THR A 105 7.61 -14.13 3.77
N ARG A 106 6.66 -14.70 3.04
CA ARG A 106 5.24 -14.34 3.15
C ARG A 106 4.72 -14.59 4.56
N SER A 107 5.07 -15.72 5.17
CA SER A 107 4.75 -16.01 6.57
C SER A 107 5.28 -14.94 7.52
N ASN A 108 6.55 -14.60 7.43
CA ASN A 108 7.16 -13.56 8.27
C ASN A 108 6.53 -12.18 8.04
N ALA A 109 6.25 -11.83 6.79
CA ALA A 109 5.60 -10.56 6.47
C ALA A 109 4.19 -10.46 7.08
N ILE A 110 3.40 -11.54 7.06
CA ILE A 110 2.09 -11.59 7.71
C ILE A 110 2.21 -11.44 9.22
N LYS A 111 3.15 -12.14 9.85
CA LYS A 111 3.42 -11.97 11.29
C LYS A 111 3.77 -10.52 11.62
N GLN A 112 4.69 -9.93 10.86
CA GLN A 112 5.22 -8.59 11.10
C GLN A 112 4.24 -7.45 10.77
N ILE A 113 3.35 -7.60 9.77
CA ILE A 113 2.37 -6.55 9.45
C ILE A 113 1.30 -6.41 10.54
N HIS A 114 0.96 -7.51 11.18
CA HIS A 114 -0.05 -7.54 12.25
C HIS A 114 0.54 -7.27 13.64
N ARG A 115 1.80 -7.65 13.86
CA ARG A 115 2.47 -7.52 15.16
C ARG A 115 3.97 -7.21 14.94
N PRO A 116 4.30 -6.03 14.45
CA PRO A 116 5.68 -5.63 14.28
C PRO A 116 6.33 -5.35 15.64
N GLU A 117 7.55 -5.79 15.83
CA GLU A 117 8.35 -5.45 17.02
C GLU A 117 8.92 -4.03 16.94
N ASN A 118 9.12 -3.54 15.69
CA ASN A 118 9.66 -2.21 15.43
C ASN A 118 9.21 -1.69 14.07
N GLN A 119 9.49 -0.41 13.82
CA GLN A 119 9.17 0.27 12.55
C GLN A 119 9.84 -0.37 11.33
N LEU A 120 11.04 -0.91 11.49
CA LEU A 120 11.77 -1.52 10.40
C LEU A 120 11.10 -2.81 9.92
N GLN A 121 10.66 -3.66 10.83
CA GLN A 121 9.88 -4.86 10.51
C GLN A 121 8.57 -4.52 9.79
N LEU A 122 7.85 -3.50 10.27
CA LEU A 122 6.63 -3.03 9.60
C LEU A 122 6.91 -2.54 8.16
N LYS A 123 7.99 -1.79 7.96
CA LYS A 123 8.42 -1.32 6.64
C LYS A 123 8.75 -2.49 5.70
N HIS A 124 9.48 -3.50 6.19
CA HIS A 124 9.83 -4.68 5.40
C HIS A 124 8.58 -5.50 5.04
N ALA A 125 7.66 -5.71 5.99
CA ALA A 125 6.41 -6.41 5.73
C ALA A 125 5.55 -5.69 4.69
N ARG A 126 5.38 -4.36 4.79
CA ARG A 126 4.68 -3.56 3.79
C ARG A 126 5.33 -3.65 2.42
N ARG A 127 6.67 -3.54 2.37
CA ARG A 127 7.42 -3.68 1.12
C ARG A 127 7.17 -5.03 0.45
N ARG A 128 7.09 -6.11 1.23
CA ARG A 128 6.77 -7.45 0.72
C ARG A 128 5.42 -7.47 0.01
N PHE A 129 4.36 -6.98 0.66
CA PHE A 129 3.03 -7.01 0.07
C PHE A 129 2.90 -6.10 -1.15
N VAL A 130 3.47 -4.90 -1.10
CA VAL A 130 3.51 -3.99 -2.25
C VAL A 130 4.24 -4.63 -3.44
N TYR A 131 5.39 -5.28 -3.18
CA TYR A 131 6.14 -5.97 -4.23
C TYR A 131 5.33 -7.10 -4.84
N GLU A 132 4.71 -7.95 -4.02
CA GLU A 132 3.90 -9.08 -4.48
C GLU A 132 2.69 -8.60 -5.31
N GLU A 133 1.98 -7.59 -4.83
CA GLU A 133 0.83 -7.02 -5.51
C GLU A 133 1.21 -6.40 -6.87
N LEU A 134 2.28 -5.61 -6.91
CA LEU A 134 2.78 -5.03 -8.16
C LEU A 134 3.30 -6.09 -9.13
N LEU A 135 3.99 -7.13 -8.65
CA LEU A 135 4.46 -8.23 -9.48
C LEU A 135 3.27 -8.96 -10.11
N LEU A 136 2.26 -9.32 -9.33
CA LEU A 136 1.05 -9.97 -9.85
C LEU A 136 0.32 -9.10 -10.88
N PHE A 137 0.25 -7.80 -10.62
CA PHE A 137 -0.31 -6.84 -11.58
C PHE A 137 0.48 -6.81 -12.89
N GLN A 138 1.81 -6.72 -12.82
CA GLN A 138 2.68 -6.72 -14.01
C GLN A 138 2.61 -8.03 -14.79
N LEU A 139 2.58 -9.16 -14.10
CA LEU A 139 2.40 -10.47 -14.74
C LEU A 139 1.05 -10.57 -15.46
N LYS A 140 -0.02 -10.09 -14.83
CA LYS A 140 -1.34 -10.03 -15.47
C LYS A 140 -1.32 -9.16 -16.73
N MET A 141 -0.70 -7.99 -16.66
CA MET A 141 -0.58 -7.10 -17.83
C MET A 141 0.27 -7.72 -18.95
N ALA A 142 1.36 -8.41 -18.59
CA ALA A 142 2.18 -9.11 -19.58
C ALA A 142 1.41 -10.23 -20.28
N LEU A 143 0.65 -11.03 -19.52
CA LEU A 143 -0.21 -12.09 -20.09
C LEU A 143 -1.31 -11.53 -20.99
N LEU A 144 -1.97 -10.45 -20.58
CA LEU A 144 -2.98 -9.77 -21.41
C LEU A 144 -2.37 -9.24 -22.71
N LYS A 145 -1.17 -8.65 -22.64
CA LYS A 145 -0.45 -8.17 -23.82
C LYS A 145 -0.12 -9.33 -24.76
N GLN A 146 0.40 -10.44 -24.23
CA GLN A 146 0.73 -11.62 -25.02
C GLN A 146 -0.52 -12.21 -25.70
N ASN A 147 -1.61 -12.36 -24.97
CA ASN A 147 -2.88 -12.84 -25.52
C ASN A 147 -3.43 -11.92 -26.61
N ASN A 148 -3.42 -10.61 -26.40
CA ASN A 148 -3.88 -9.65 -27.40
C ASN A 148 -3.03 -9.69 -28.67
N GLN A 149 -1.73 -9.90 -28.55
CA GLN A 149 -0.83 -10.02 -29.70
C GLN A 149 -1.06 -11.30 -30.51
N SER A 150 -1.49 -12.39 -29.85
CA SER A 150 -1.76 -13.67 -30.53
C SER A 150 -3.15 -13.74 -31.17
N ILE A 151 -4.14 -13.02 -30.67
CA ILE A 151 -5.54 -13.11 -31.11
C ILE A 151 -5.89 -11.99 -32.10
N ASN A 152 -5.37 -10.79 -31.91
CA ASN A 152 -5.75 -9.61 -32.69
C ASN A 152 -4.73 -9.33 -33.79
N GLN A 153 -5.07 -9.72 -35.01
CA GLN A 153 -4.33 -9.29 -36.20
C GLN A 153 -4.67 -7.81 -36.51
N GLY A 154 -3.64 -6.98 -36.56
CA GLY A 154 -3.75 -5.58 -36.97
C GLY A 154 -3.69 -5.46 -38.48
N PHE A 155 -4.21 -4.36 -39.00
CA PHE A 155 -4.00 -3.98 -40.40
C PHE A 155 -2.60 -3.39 -40.54
N LYS A 156 -1.76 -4.06 -41.33
CA LYS A 156 -0.45 -3.55 -41.70
C LYS A 156 -0.60 -2.31 -42.53
N GLN A 157 -0.10 -1.20 -42.05
CA GLN A 157 -0.10 0.06 -42.77
C GLN A 157 1.15 0.15 -43.68
N ASP A 158 0.94 0.26 -44.95
CA ASP A 158 2.02 0.52 -45.88
C ASP A 158 2.08 2.02 -46.22
N PHE A 159 3.13 2.66 -45.73
CA PHE A 159 3.35 4.10 -45.96
C PHE A 159 4.80 4.36 -46.38
N GLN A 160 4.99 5.41 -47.18
CA GLN A 160 6.30 5.84 -47.65
C GLN A 160 6.98 6.68 -46.56
N GLN A 161 8.17 6.25 -46.14
CA GLN A 161 8.94 6.96 -45.11
C GLN A 161 9.28 8.39 -45.50
N GLU A 162 9.51 8.60 -46.78
CA GLU A 162 9.80 9.93 -47.40
C GLU A 162 8.67 10.94 -47.12
N LYS A 163 7.42 10.50 -47.20
CA LYS A 163 6.27 11.38 -46.91
C LYS A 163 6.20 11.76 -45.43
N VAL A 164 6.57 10.84 -44.55
CA VAL A 164 6.65 11.12 -43.10
C VAL A 164 7.75 12.14 -42.81
N ASN A 165 8.93 11.95 -43.41
CA ASN A 165 10.04 12.87 -43.26
C ASN A 165 9.72 14.27 -43.81
N GLN A 166 9.12 14.36 -44.99
CA GLN A 166 8.65 15.63 -45.57
C GLN A 166 7.60 16.33 -44.69
N PHE A 167 6.76 15.57 -44.00
CA PHE A 167 5.81 16.16 -43.05
C PHE A 167 6.52 16.71 -41.83
N ILE A 168 7.49 15.99 -41.30
CA ILE A 168 8.29 16.44 -40.13
C ILE A 168 9.06 17.71 -40.47
N GLU A 169 9.68 17.79 -41.65
CA GLU A 169 10.41 18.97 -42.09
C GLU A 169 9.55 20.24 -42.24
N LYS A 170 8.24 20.08 -42.45
CA LYS A 170 7.28 21.20 -42.55
C LYS A 170 6.79 21.69 -41.18
N LEU A 171 7.14 21.01 -40.09
CA LEU A 171 6.75 21.47 -38.76
C LEU A 171 7.49 22.77 -38.38
N PRO A 172 6.82 23.73 -37.71
CA PRO A 172 7.44 25.00 -37.30
C PRO A 172 8.41 24.85 -36.13
N PHE A 173 8.70 23.63 -35.71
CA PHE A 173 9.62 23.28 -34.63
C PHE A 173 10.34 21.97 -34.90
N THR A 174 11.46 21.73 -34.24
CA THR A 174 12.18 20.46 -34.31
C THR A 174 11.67 19.53 -33.19
N LEU A 175 11.47 18.25 -33.55
CA LEU A 175 11.09 17.25 -32.55
C LEU A 175 12.21 17.05 -31.53
N THR A 176 11.81 16.83 -30.28
CA THR A 176 12.76 16.41 -29.24
C THR A 176 13.13 14.93 -29.43
N ASN A 177 14.25 14.50 -28.86
CA ASN A 177 14.69 13.09 -28.95
C ASN A 177 13.61 12.12 -28.43
N ALA A 178 12.83 12.52 -27.41
CA ALA A 178 11.74 11.71 -26.88
C ALA A 178 10.56 11.59 -27.88
N GLN A 179 10.21 12.69 -28.55
CA GLN A 179 9.17 12.72 -29.58
C GLN A 179 9.59 11.89 -30.81
N GLU A 180 10.85 12.02 -31.26
CA GLU A 180 11.39 11.22 -32.36
C GLU A 180 11.34 9.73 -32.03
N LYS A 181 11.78 9.33 -30.83
CA LYS A 181 11.73 7.95 -30.38
C LYS A 181 10.29 7.41 -30.34
N ALA A 182 9.35 8.17 -29.78
CA ALA A 182 7.95 7.80 -29.72
C ALA A 182 7.35 7.63 -31.13
N LEU A 183 7.66 8.55 -32.05
CA LEU A 183 7.24 8.48 -33.44
C LEU A 183 7.78 7.23 -34.15
N GLN A 184 9.07 6.93 -33.99
CA GLN A 184 9.67 5.73 -34.58
C GLN A 184 9.04 4.44 -34.07
N GLU A 185 8.72 4.38 -32.79
CA GLU A 185 8.03 3.24 -32.21
C GLU A 185 6.61 3.08 -32.75
N ILE A 186 5.86 4.18 -32.91
CA ILE A 186 4.53 4.17 -33.51
C ILE A 186 4.60 3.71 -35.00
N LEU A 187 5.50 4.26 -35.77
CA LEU A 187 5.67 3.89 -37.20
C LEU A 187 6.05 2.40 -37.34
N LYS A 188 6.87 1.89 -36.45
CA LYS A 188 7.23 0.46 -36.38
C LYS A 188 5.99 -0.41 -36.10
N ASP A 189 5.17 -0.03 -35.14
CA ASP A 189 3.95 -0.77 -34.82
C ASP A 189 2.93 -0.73 -35.95
N MET A 190 2.76 0.42 -36.62
CA MET A 190 1.89 0.56 -37.80
C MET A 190 2.29 -0.35 -38.95
N LYS A 191 3.59 -0.62 -39.13
CA LYS A 191 4.10 -1.57 -40.16
C LYS A 191 3.97 -3.03 -39.75
N SER A 192 3.61 -3.30 -38.49
CA SER A 192 3.46 -4.66 -38.00
C SER A 192 2.09 -5.24 -38.28
N SER A 193 1.98 -6.58 -38.27
CA SER A 193 0.70 -7.28 -38.37
C SER A 193 -0.02 -7.42 -37.02
N ILE A 194 0.54 -6.82 -35.96
CA ILE A 194 -0.01 -6.84 -34.62
C ILE A 194 -0.77 -5.53 -34.39
N GLN A 195 -1.95 -5.62 -33.81
CA GLN A 195 -2.71 -4.42 -33.44
C GLN A 195 -1.93 -3.56 -32.46
N MET A 196 -1.69 -2.29 -32.83
CA MET A 196 -1.05 -1.33 -31.95
C MET A 196 -1.97 -0.99 -30.76
N ASN A 197 -1.41 -1.06 -29.57
CA ASN A 197 -2.08 -0.64 -28.33
C ASN A 197 -1.07 0.14 -27.48
N ARG A 198 -1.02 1.47 -27.69
CA ARG A 198 -0.10 2.39 -27.03
C ARG A 198 -0.85 3.54 -26.39
N LEU A 199 -0.42 3.94 -25.22
CA LEU A 199 -0.78 5.21 -24.61
C LEU A 199 0.37 6.19 -24.86
N LEU A 200 0.09 7.24 -25.63
CA LEU A 200 1.01 8.36 -25.79
C LEU A 200 0.73 9.36 -24.66
N GLN A 201 1.72 9.57 -23.82
CA GLN A 201 1.64 10.52 -22.71
C GLN A 201 2.72 11.57 -22.87
N GLY A 202 2.33 12.83 -22.81
CA GLY A 202 3.21 13.99 -22.84
C GLY A 202 2.83 15.00 -21.79
N ASP A 203 3.71 15.95 -21.55
CA ASP A 203 3.41 17.11 -20.71
C ASP A 203 2.62 18.16 -21.48
N VAL A 204 2.06 19.16 -20.79
CA VAL A 204 1.24 20.21 -21.41
C VAL A 204 2.09 20.99 -22.41
N GLY A 205 1.66 21.01 -23.68
CA GLY A 205 2.37 21.71 -24.76
C GLY A 205 3.46 20.89 -25.46
N SER A 206 3.51 19.56 -25.22
CA SER A 206 4.45 18.66 -25.90
C SER A 206 3.86 18.06 -27.20
#